data_6a5c6adf4cca28889f16e7633d8685f3
#
_entry.id   6a5c6adf4cca28889f16e7633d8685f3
#
_cell.length_a   1.000
_cell.length_b   1.000
_cell.length_c   1.000
_cell.angle_alpha   90.00
_cell.angle_beta   90.00
_cell.angle_gamma   90.00
#
_symmetry.space_group_name_H-M   'P 1'
#
loop_
_entity.id
_entity.type
_entity.pdbx_description
1 polymer ?
#
loop_
_entity_poly.entity_id
_entity_poly.type
_entity_poly.pdbx_seq_one_letter_code
_entity_poly.pdbx_strand_id
1 'polypeptide(L)'
;GTRFLFPEAPISIPMGFGDSRAWWMIDMARIQADRAAGKVRDMSGEIPRGLTEAREHMKVLLDEIQKKLGADPERTVLGGFSQGAMLSCDALLHSNQPYAGLIQLSGTLVAKQEWAPLLTKRKGLPLFQSHGTQDPILPYAMAERLRDEFLQAGVSVDWQPFRGGHEIPEPVLRKLGSFLLKAVR
;
A
#
# COMPACT_ATOMS: atom_id res chain seq x y z
N GLY A 1 15.18 -6.91 -18.54
CA GLY A 1 14.06 -7.62 -17.92
C GLY A 1 13.60 -6.94 -16.64
N THR A 2 12.41 -7.24 -16.17
CA THR A 2 11.86 -6.72 -14.90
C THR A 2 12.38 -7.55 -13.73
N ARG A 3 12.74 -6.90 -12.63
CA ARG A 3 13.10 -7.55 -11.37
C ARG A 3 12.00 -7.29 -10.34
N PHE A 4 11.64 -8.31 -9.57
CA PHE A 4 10.73 -8.20 -8.45
C PHE A 4 11.51 -8.39 -7.16
N LEU A 5 11.33 -7.47 -6.23
CA LEU A 5 11.94 -7.51 -4.91
C LEU A 5 10.82 -7.54 -3.87
N PHE A 6 10.89 -8.49 -2.96
CA PHE A 6 9.93 -8.68 -1.87
C PHE A 6 10.64 -8.52 -0.53
N PRO A 7 10.69 -7.30 0.00
CA PRO A 7 11.33 -7.05 1.29
C PRO A 7 10.62 -7.79 2.42
N GLU A 8 11.41 -8.35 3.30
CA GLU A 8 10.91 -8.98 4.51
C GLU A 8 10.66 -7.94 5.61
N ALA A 9 9.47 -7.96 6.20
CA ALA A 9 9.15 -7.07 7.31
C ALA A 9 9.95 -7.43 8.56
N PRO A 10 10.42 -6.44 9.36
CA PRO A 10 11.41 -6.69 10.42
C PRO A 10 10.84 -7.35 11.68
N ILE A 11 9.53 -7.19 11.96
CA ILE A 11 8.93 -7.64 13.22
C ILE A 11 8.36 -9.04 13.03
N SER A 12 8.89 -10.02 13.79
CA SER A 12 8.31 -11.36 13.87
C SER A 12 7.08 -11.35 14.78
N ILE A 13 5.97 -11.91 14.27
CA ILE A 13 4.73 -12.08 15.03
C ILE A 13 4.55 -13.56 15.30
N PRO A 14 4.57 -14.02 16.55
CA PRO A 14 4.32 -15.42 16.89
C PRO A 14 2.83 -15.73 16.65
N MET A 15 2.50 -16.18 15.46
CA MET A 15 1.19 -16.75 15.15
C MET A 15 1.40 -18.25 15.02
N GLY A 16 0.70 -19.07 15.77
CA GLY A 16 0.94 -20.50 15.98
C GLY A 16 1.10 -21.42 14.74
N PHE A 17 1.16 -20.89 13.53
CA PHE A 17 1.42 -21.59 12.28
C PHE A 17 2.35 -20.75 11.38
N GLY A 18 3.65 -20.80 11.65
CA GLY A 18 4.67 -20.19 10.81
C GLY A 18 5.13 -18.78 11.25
N ASP A 19 6.21 -18.29 10.62
CA ASP A 19 6.79 -16.98 10.90
C ASP A 19 6.03 -15.89 10.15
N SER A 20 4.98 -15.37 10.78
CA SER A 20 4.32 -14.15 10.29
C SER A 20 5.16 -12.92 10.64
N ARG A 21 5.24 -11.96 9.73
CA ARG A 21 6.02 -10.74 9.93
C ARG A 21 5.19 -9.50 9.65
N ALA A 22 5.54 -8.40 10.29
CA ALA A 22 4.87 -7.11 10.12
C ALA A 22 5.87 -5.95 10.07
N TRP A 23 5.46 -4.89 9.40
CA TRP A 23 6.20 -3.63 9.36
C TRP A 23 6.01 -2.82 10.65
N TRP A 24 4.84 -2.93 11.27
CA TRP A 24 4.51 -2.41 12.60
C TRP A 24 3.48 -3.32 13.27
N MET A 25 3.35 -3.23 14.58
CA MET A 25 2.39 -4.05 15.31
C MET A 25 0.96 -3.65 14.99
N ILE A 26 0.13 -4.65 14.69
CA ILE A 26 -1.29 -4.49 14.40
C ILE A 26 -2.08 -4.90 15.66
N ASP A 27 -2.97 -4.02 16.10
CA ASP A 27 -3.90 -4.34 17.19
C ASP A 27 -5.04 -5.23 16.69
N MET A 28 -4.77 -6.54 16.66
CA MET A 28 -5.74 -7.55 16.22
C MET A 28 -6.95 -7.62 17.14
N ALA A 29 -6.77 -7.36 18.45
CA ALA A 29 -7.88 -7.36 19.41
C ALA A 29 -8.87 -6.24 19.11
N ARG A 30 -8.37 -5.05 18.79
CA ARG A 30 -9.19 -3.91 18.37
C ARG A 30 -9.92 -4.20 17.04
N ILE A 31 -9.25 -4.81 16.07
CA ILE A 31 -9.90 -5.19 14.80
C ILE A 31 -11.07 -6.15 15.05
N GLN A 32 -10.86 -7.17 15.88
CA GLN A 32 -11.90 -8.14 16.22
C GLN A 32 -13.06 -7.49 17.00
N ALA A 33 -12.78 -6.60 17.94
CA ALA A 33 -13.78 -5.88 18.70
C ALA A 33 -14.64 -4.96 17.81
N ASP A 34 -14.03 -4.19 16.92
CA ASP A 34 -14.73 -3.31 15.98
C ASP A 34 -15.63 -4.14 15.03
N ARG A 35 -15.12 -5.26 14.53
CA ARG A 35 -15.88 -6.19 13.69
C ARG A 35 -17.08 -6.79 14.44
N ALA A 36 -16.88 -7.26 15.67
CA ALA A 36 -17.96 -7.81 16.49
C ALA A 36 -19.05 -6.77 16.81
N ALA A 37 -18.66 -5.50 16.94
CA ALA A 37 -19.57 -4.40 17.13
C ALA A 37 -20.22 -3.86 15.84
N GLY A 38 -19.93 -4.45 14.66
CA GLY A 38 -20.42 -3.98 13.37
C GLY A 38 -19.93 -2.58 12.99
N LYS A 39 -18.84 -2.11 13.60
CA LYS A 39 -18.26 -0.79 13.33
C LYS A 39 -17.39 -0.81 12.08
N VAL A 40 -17.60 0.18 11.22
CA VAL A 40 -16.66 0.46 10.11
C VAL A 40 -15.42 1.13 10.71
N ARG A 41 -14.28 0.43 10.66
CA ARG A 41 -13.03 0.96 11.18
C ARG A 41 -12.48 2.04 10.24
N ASP A 42 -12.51 3.28 10.68
CA ASP A 42 -11.86 4.41 10.01
C ASP A 42 -10.50 4.68 10.67
N MET A 43 -9.43 4.40 9.95
CA MET A 43 -8.05 4.64 10.38
C MET A 43 -7.46 5.91 9.76
N SER A 44 -8.23 6.66 8.98
CA SER A 44 -7.72 7.79 8.20
C SER A 44 -7.06 8.89 9.05
N GLY A 45 -7.57 9.12 10.24
CA GLY A 45 -6.99 10.07 11.20
C GLY A 45 -5.85 9.51 12.06
N GLU A 46 -5.55 8.21 11.94
CA GLU A 46 -4.56 7.55 12.78
C GLU A 46 -3.21 7.48 12.04
N ILE A 47 -2.11 7.80 12.73
CA ILE A 47 -0.76 7.45 12.32
C ILE A 47 -0.43 6.13 13.01
N PRO A 48 -0.35 5.00 12.29
CA PRO A 48 -0.03 3.72 12.92
C PRO A 48 1.30 3.80 13.67
N ARG A 49 1.31 3.32 14.92
CA ARG A 49 2.55 3.28 15.71
C ARG A 49 3.58 2.38 15.02
N GLY A 50 4.72 2.95 14.66
CA GLY A 50 5.78 2.26 13.91
C GLY A 50 5.77 2.55 12.40
N LEU A 51 4.80 3.31 11.87
CA LEU A 51 4.78 3.67 10.45
C LEU A 51 6.00 4.51 10.07
N THR A 52 6.38 5.47 10.91
CA THR A 52 7.54 6.34 10.67
C THR A 52 8.84 5.53 10.63
N GLU A 53 9.04 4.61 11.59
CA GLU A 53 10.20 3.73 11.64
C GLU A 53 10.23 2.79 10.42
N ALA A 54 9.08 2.24 10.02
CA ALA A 54 8.97 1.40 8.83
C ALA A 54 9.28 2.20 7.55
N ARG A 55 8.87 3.47 7.47
CA ARG A 55 9.22 4.38 6.37
C ARG A 55 10.73 4.57 6.26
N GLU A 56 11.41 4.83 7.38
CA GLU A 56 12.86 5.01 7.38
C GLU A 56 13.60 3.72 6.97
N HIS A 57 13.15 2.55 7.42
CA HIS A 57 13.69 1.27 6.95
C HIS A 57 13.48 1.09 5.45
N MET A 58 12.28 1.42 4.93
CA MET A 58 11.99 1.33 3.50
C MET A 58 12.86 2.29 2.69
N LYS A 59 13.10 3.51 3.18
CA LYS A 59 13.97 4.49 2.53
C LYS A 59 15.40 3.96 2.41
N VAL A 60 15.96 3.44 3.51
CA VAL A 60 17.32 2.84 3.48
C VAL A 60 17.38 1.69 2.48
N LEU A 61 16.37 0.81 2.47
CA LEU A 61 16.30 -0.29 1.52
C LEU A 61 16.23 0.19 0.07
N LEU A 62 15.41 1.17 -0.24
CA LEU A 62 15.28 1.72 -1.59
C LEU A 62 16.60 2.38 -2.06
N ASP A 63 17.29 3.09 -1.18
CA ASP A 63 18.61 3.65 -1.45
C ASP A 63 19.65 2.55 -1.73
N GLU A 64 19.61 1.44 -0.99
CA GLU A 64 20.49 0.29 -1.22
C GLU A 64 20.19 -0.42 -2.55
N ILE A 65 18.90 -0.59 -2.88
CA ILE A 65 18.46 -1.15 -4.16
C ILE A 65 18.95 -0.29 -5.32
N GLN A 66 18.81 1.03 -5.21
CA GLN A 66 19.28 1.96 -6.21
C GLN A 66 20.80 1.87 -6.38
N LYS A 67 21.56 1.88 -5.29
CA LYS A 67 23.03 1.83 -5.32
C LYS A 67 23.58 0.50 -5.79
N LYS A 68 23.03 -0.63 -5.28
CA LYS A 68 23.60 -1.96 -5.53
C LYS A 68 23.10 -2.60 -6.81
N LEU A 69 21.85 -2.31 -7.21
CA LEU A 69 21.22 -2.93 -8.38
C LEU A 69 21.07 -1.97 -9.56
N GLY A 70 21.44 -0.70 -9.39
CA GLY A 70 21.28 0.32 -10.42
C GLY A 70 19.81 0.57 -10.77
N ALA A 71 18.91 0.42 -9.79
CA ALA A 71 17.48 0.64 -10.03
C ALA A 71 17.21 2.12 -10.28
N ASP A 72 16.55 2.41 -11.42
CA ASP A 72 16.12 3.74 -11.78
C ASP A 72 14.75 4.02 -11.15
N PRO A 73 14.59 5.08 -10.33
CA PRO A 73 13.30 5.46 -9.77
C PRO A 73 12.22 5.67 -10.84
N GLU A 74 12.54 6.29 -11.98
CA GLU A 74 11.58 6.50 -13.08
C GLU A 74 11.11 5.20 -13.74
N ARG A 75 11.74 4.09 -13.42
CA ARG A 75 11.38 2.73 -13.85
C ARG A 75 11.07 1.81 -12.69
N THR A 76 10.90 2.36 -11.50
CA THR A 76 10.59 1.62 -10.27
C THR A 76 9.14 1.86 -9.86
N VAL A 77 8.39 0.79 -9.66
CA VAL A 77 7.03 0.82 -9.12
C VAL A 77 7.09 0.32 -7.68
N LEU A 78 6.57 1.11 -6.77
CA LEU A 78 6.39 0.68 -5.38
C LEU A 78 5.01 0.04 -5.22
N GLY A 79 4.90 -0.94 -4.33
CA GLY A 79 3.61 -1.56 -4.11
C GLY A 79 3.59 -2.57 -2.99
N GLY A 80 2.39 -2.98 -2.63
CA GLY A 80 2.21 -3.98 -1.60
C GLY A 80 0.76 -4.39 -1.42
N PHE A 81 0.59 -5.34 -0.53
CA PHE A 81 -0.70 -5.83 -0.07
C PHE A 81 -0.93 -5.44 1.39
N SER A 82 -2.14 -5.04 1.74
CA SER A 82 -2.54 -4.75 3.12
C SER A 82 -1.61 -3.71 3.77
N GLN A 83 -0.89 -4.09 4.83
CA GLN A 83 0.10 -3.25 5.50
C GLN A 83 1.23 -2.79 4.57
N GLY A 84 1.68 -3.68 3.66
CA GLY A 84 2.67 -3.35 2.64
C GLY A 84 2.17 -2.30 1.63
N ALA A 85 0.87 -2.27 1.33
CA ALA A 85 0.27 -1.23 0.50
C ALA A 85 0.32 0.12 1.20
N MET A 86 -0.07 0.19 2.47
CA MET A 86 0.00 1.42 3.27
C MET A 86 1.44 1.95 3.37
N LEU A 87 2.42 1.07 3.64
CA LEU A 87 3.83 1.44 3.71
C LEU A 87 4.37 1.94 2.38
N SER A 88 4.04 1.26 1.28
CA SER A 88 4.48 1.68 -0.07
C SER A 88 3.92 3.06 -0.44
N CYS A 89 2.68 3.34 -0.09
CA CYS A 89 2.07 4.66 -0.26
C CYS A 89 2.82 5.72 0.58
N ASP A 90 3.00 5.45 1.86
CA ASP A 90 3.67 6.35 2.79
C ASP A 90 5.10 6.66 2.36
N ALA A 91 5.89 5.64 2.02
CA ALA A 91 7.26 5.79 1.54
C ALA A 91 7.33 6.58 0.23
N LEU A 92 6.43 6.32 -0.73
CA LEU A 92 6.36 7.05 -1.99
C LEU A 92 6.02 8.52 -1.75
N LEU A 93 5.04 8.81 -0.89
CA LEU A 93 4.61 10.17 -0.63
C LEU A 93 5.69 11.02 0.04
N HIS A 94 6.45 10.44 0.96
CA HIS A 94 7.55 11.11 1.67
C HIS A 94 8.88 11.12 0.90
N SER A 95 8.95 10.47 -0.24
CA SER A 95 10.12 10.52 -1.13
C SER A 95 10.02 11.69 -2.11
N ASN A 96 11.18 12.17 -2.59
CA ASN A 96 11.24 13.09 -3.72
C ASN A 96 11.55 12.36 -5.05
N GLN A 97 11.70 11.05 -5.04
CA GLN A 97 12.02 10.27 -6.23
C GLN A 97 10.82 10.20 -7.19
N PRO A 98 11.06 10.25 -8.51
CA PRO A 98 10.04 10.18 -9.55
C PRO A 98 9.67 8.73 -9.87
N TYR A 99 9.07 8.02 -8.90
CA TYR A 99 8.67 6.64 -9.12
C TYR A 99 7.67 6.49 -10.26
N ALA A 100 7.80 5.41 -11.04
CA ALA A 100 6.99 5.11 -12.21
C ALA A 100 5.53 4.80 -11.89
N GLY A 101 5.22 4.39 -10.67
CA GLY A 101 3.86 4.06 -10.25
C GLY A 101 3.76 3.54 -8.83
N LEU A 102 2.51 3.38 -8.40
CA LEU A 102 2.16 2.83 -7.10
C LEU A 102 1.14 1.69 -7.26
N ILE A 103 1.25 0.65 -6.44
CA ILE A 103 0.31 -0.47 -6.39
C ILE A 103 -0.25 -0.56 -4.98
N GLN A 104 -1.59 -0.51 -4.88
CA GLN A 104 -2.35 -0.57 -3.63
C GLN A 104 -3.29 -1.77 -3.66
N LEU A 105 -2.85 -2.92 -3.13
CA LEU A 105 -3.67 -4.12 -3.03
C LEU A 105 -4.25 -4.22 -1.62
N SER A 106 -5.56 -4.10 -1.50
CA SER A 106 -6.29 -4.13 -0.22
C SER A 106 -5.67 -3.23 0.87
N GLY A 107 -5.20 -2.05 0.47
CA GLY A 107 -4.74 -1.00 1.39
C GLY A 107 -5.89 -0.15 1.91
N THR A 108 -5.61 0.69 2.91
CA THR A 108 -6.58 1.66 3.45
C THR A 108 -5.94 3.01 3.68
N LEU A 109 -6.78 4.03 3.86
CA LEU A 109 -6.35 5.38 4.19
C LEU A 109 -5.89 5.44 5.65
N VAL A 110 -4.65 5.83 5.85
CA VAL A 110 -4.06 6.14 7.16
C VAL A 110 -3.36 7.48 7.09
N ALA A 111 -3.01 8.08 8.21
CA ALA A 111 -2.22 9.31 8.27
C ALA A 111 -2.68 10.40 7.28
N LYS A 112 -4.00 10.57 7.09
CA LYS A 112 -4.57 11.50 6.09
C LYS A 112 -3.99 12.91 6.19
N GLN A 113 -3.76 13.41 7.41
CA GLN A 113 -3.22 14.75 7.63
C GLN A 113 -1.81 14.91 7.06
N GLU A 114 -1.00 13.84 7.08
CA GLU A 114 0.34 13.83 6.48
C GLU A 114 0.27 13.58 4.97
N TRP A 115 -0.60 12.65 4.53
CA TRP A 115 -0.66 12.23 3.13
C TRP A 115 -1.30 13.28 2.21
N ALA A 116 -2.39 13.92 2.63
CA ALA A 116 -3.14 14.84 1.77
C ALA A 116 -2.28 15.97 1.14
N PRO A 117 -1.42 16.70 1.87
CA PRO A 117 -0.56 17.71 1.28
C PRO A 117 0.52 17.11 0.35
N LEU A 118 0.94 15.87 0.58
CA LEU A 118 1.96 15.19 -0.22
C LEU A 118 1.39 14.61 -1.52
N LEU A 119 0.12 14.19 -1.51
CA LEU A 119 -0.57 13.64 -2.67
C LEU A 119 -0.58 14.63 -3.85
N THR A 120 -0.74 15.93 -3.61
CA THR A 120 -0.77 16.95 -4.65
C THR A 120 0.54 17.01 -5.47
N LYS A 121 1.66 16.58 -4.88
CA LYS A 121 2.96 16.50 -5.56
C LYS A 121 3.06 15.28 -6.51
N ARG A 122 2.06 14.40 -6.49
CA ARG A 122 2.02 13.15 -7.26
C ARG A 122 1.01 13.18 -8.39
N LYS A 123 0.60 14.36 -8.84
CA LYS A 123 -0.30 14.54 -9.98
C LYS A 123 0.21 13.78 -11.20
N GLY A 124 -0.67 12.98 -11.82
CA GLY A 124 -0.37 12.16 -12.98
C GLY A 124 0.32 10.83 -12.67
N LEU A 125 0.72 10.55 -11.41
CA LEU A 125 1.30 9.26 -11.04
C LEU A 125 0.36 8.11 -11.40
N PRO A 126 0.82 7.09 -12.15
CA PRO A 126 0.04 5.87 -12.36
C PRO A 126 -0.16 5.12 -11.04
N LEU A 127 -1.41 4.79 -10.73
CA LEU A 127 -1.78 4.01 -9.54
C LEU A 127 -2.66 2.85 -9.94
N PHE A 128 -2.28 1.64 -9.57
CA PHE A 128 -3.16 0.46 -9.59
C PHE A 128 -3.70 0.22 -8.18
N GLN A 129 -5.02 0.26 -8.02
CA GLN A 129 -5.66 0.02 -6.73
C GLN A 129 -6.72 -1.06 -6.86
N SER A 130 -6.67 -2.07 -6.00
CA SER A 130 -7.69 -3.13 -5.91
C SER A 130 -8.15 -3.36 -4.49
N HIS A 131 -9.41 -3.78 -4.32
CA HIS A 131 -9.97 -4.09 -3.00
C HIS A 131 -11.17 -5.03 -3.13
N GLY A 132 -11.29 -5.96 -2.17
CA GLY A 132 -12.44 -6.84 -2.07
C GLY A 132 -13.66 -6.13 -1.48
N THR A 133 -14.82 -6.23 -2.15
CA THR A 133 -16.06 -5.57 -1.69
C THR A 133 -16.62 -6.17 -0.39
N GLN A 134 -16.12 -7.32 0.03
CA GLN A 134 -16.51 -8.04 1.24
C GLN A 134 -15.32 -8.21 2.21
N ASP A 135 -14.32 -7.33 2.11
CA ASP A 135 -13.12 -7.37 2.96
C ASP A 135 -13.51 -7.23 4.44
N PRO A 136 -13.26 -8.27 5.27
CA PRO A 136 -13.65 -8.25 6.68
C PRO A 136 -12.62 -7.58 7.59
N ILE A 137 -11.46 -7.20 7.07
CA ILE A 137 -10.32 -6.66 7.84
C ILE A 137 -10.21 -5.15 7.61
N LEU A 138 -10.18 -4.74 6.34
CA LEU A 138 -10.10 -3.34 5.94
C LEU A 138 -11.36 -2.99 5.12
N PRO A 139 -12.25 -2.15 5.68
CA PRO A 139 -13.55 -1.89 5.06
C PRO A 139 -13.43 -1.30 3.66
N TYR A 140 -14.21 -1.82 2.72
CA TYR A 140 -14.25 -1.39 1.32
C TYR A 140 -14.48 0.11 1.17
N ALA A 141 -15.38 0.70 1.97
CA ALA A 141 -15.64 2.13 1.98
C ALA A 141 -14.39 2.98 2.26
N MET A 142 -13.44 2.45 3.05
CA MET A 142 -12.18 3.14 3.33
C MET A 142 -11.21 3.08 2.14
N ALA A 143 -11.25 2.01 1.36
CA ALA A 143 -10.50 1.91 0.10
C ALA A 143 -11.05 2.86 -0.97
N GLU A 144 -12.38 3.03 -1.02
CA GLU A 144 -13.02 4.04 -1.89
C GLU A 144 -12.62 5.46 -1.48
N ARG A 145 -12.61 5.78 -0.18
CA ARG A 145 -12.11 7.08 0.29
C ARG A 145 -10.65 7.33 -0.09
N LEU A 146 -9.78 6.31 0.03
CA LEU A 146 -8.38 6.41 -0.41
C LEU A 146 -8.30 6.68 -1.91
N ARG A 147 -9.08 5.96 -2.73
CA ARG A 147 -9.20 6.21 -4.18
C ARG A 147 -9.59 7.66 -4.46
N ASP A 148 -10.59 8.15 -3.76
CA ASP A 148 -11.11 9.50 -3.98
C ASP A 148 -10.09 10.59 -3.60
N GLU A 149 -9.31 10.39 -2.53
CA GLU A 149 -8.16 11.27 -2.20
C GLU A 149 -7.11 11.28 -3.33
N PHE A 150 -6.79 10.12 -3.90
CA PHE A 150 -5.89 10.03 -5.05
C PHE A 150 -6.44 10.77 -6.27
N LEU A 151 -7.70 10.54 -6.62
CA LEU A 151 -8.35 11.19 -7.77
C LEU A 151 -8.41 12.71 -7.60
N GLN A 152 -8.76 13.21 -6.41
CA GLN A 152 -8.79 14.65 -6.10
C GLN A 152 -7.42 15.30 -6.23
N ALA A 153 -6.36 14.57 -5.91
CA ALA A 153 -4.97 15.02 -6.08
C ALA A 153 -4.47 14.93 -7.54
N GLY A 154 -5.28 14.40 -8.46
CA GLY A 154 -4.92 14.24 -9.86
C GLY A 154 -4.04 13.04 -10.16
N VAL A 155 -3.99 12.05 -9.29
CA VAL A 155 -3.33 10.76 -9.52
C VAL A 155 -4.15 9.95 -10.54
N SER A 156 -3.46 9.23 -11.45
CA SER A 156 -4.10 8.40 -12.48
C SER A 156 -4.44 7.01 -11.92
N VAL A 157 -5.66 6.85 -11.42
CA VAL A 157 -6.09 5.64 -10.70
C VAL A 157 -6.72 4.61 -11.65
N ASP A 158 -6.12 3.41 -11.71
CA ASP A 158 -6.72 2.20 -12.27
C ASP A 158 -7.39 1.42 -11.12
N TRP A 159 -8.70 1.64 -10.94
CA TRP A 159 -9.49 1.07 -9.85
C TRP A 159 -10.06 -0.29 -10.21
N GLN A 160 -9.73 -1.33 -9.45
CA GLN A 160 -10.07 -2.72 -9.69
C GLN A 160 -10.76 -3.37 -8.46
N PRO A 161 -12.04 -3.02 -8.19
CA PRO A 161 -12.80 -3.71 -7.14
C PRO A 161 -13.13 -5.13 -7.59
N PHE A 162 -13.25 -6.04 -6.63
CA PHE A 162 -13.65 -7.41 -6.91
C PHE A 162 -14.58 -7.96 -5.80
N ARG A 163 -15.40 -8.92 -6.15
CA ARG A 163 -16.23 -9.62 -5.17
C ARG A 163 -15.38 -10.65 -4.45
N GLY A 164 -14.96 -10.34 -3.22
CA GLY A 164 -14.10 -11.18 -2.40
C GLY A 164 -13.71 -10.48 -1.10
N GLY A 165 -12.90 -11.15 -0.31
CA GLY A 165 -12.43 -10.69 1.00
C GLY A 165 -11.08 -9.97 0.94
N HIS A 166 -10.25 -10.20 1.97
CA HIS A 166 -8.91 -9.65 2.09
C HIS A 166 -7.89 -10.53 1.35
N GLU A 167 -7.85 -10.42 0.03
CA GLU A 167 -7.10 -11.31 -0.85
C GLU A 167 -6.68 -10.62 -2.16
N ILE A 168 -5.90 -11.32 -2.98
CA ILE A 168 -5.51 -10.89 -4.33
C ILE A 168 -5.95 -11.98 -5.31
N PRO A 169 -7.13 -11.90 -5.93
CA PRO A 169 -7.59 -12.91 -6.86
C PRO A 169 -6.86 -12.85 -8.20
N GLU A 170 -6.81 -13.98 -8.89
CA GLU A 170 -6.11 -14.12 -10.17
C GLU A 170 -6.48 -13.06 -11.24
N PRO A 171 -7.76 -12.66 -11.40
CA PRO A 171 -8.11 -11.60 -12.34
C PRO A 171 -7.43 -10.25 -12.03
N VAL A 172 -7.23 -9.94 -10.73
CA VAL A 172 -6.50 -8.74 -10.30
C VAL A 172 -5.03 -8.86 -10.67
N LEU A 173 -4.40 -10.03 -10.46
CA LEU A 173 -2.99 -10.26 -10.83
C LEU A 173 -2.75 -10.10 -12.33
N ARG A 174 -3.68 -10.59 -13.19
CA ARG A 174 -3.57 -10.40 -14.64
C ARG A 174 -3.58 -8.93 -15.05
N LYS A 175 -4.50 -8.15 -14.47
CA LYS A 175 -4.60 -6.70 -14.72
C LYS A 175 -3.38 -5.94 -14.19
N LEU A 176 -2.90 -6.33 -13.01
CA LEU A 176 -1.66 -5.81 -12.43
C LEU A 176 -0.45 -6.02 -13.36
N GLY A 177 -0.33 -7.21 -13.97
CA GLY A 177 0.71 -7.47 -14.97
C GLY A 177 0.64 -6.50 -16.15
N SER A 178 -0.57 -6.22 -16.65
CA SER A 178 -0.78 -5.24 -17.72
C SER A 178 -0.45 -3.80 -17.31
N PHE A 179 -0.77 -3.43 -16.07
CA PHE A 179 -0.40 -2.14 -15.49
C PHE A 179 1.12 -1.98 -15.40
N LEU A 180 1.82 -2.97 -14.84
CA LEU A 180 3.29 -2.95 -14.72
C LEU A 180 3.99 -2.76 -16.07
N LEU A 181 3.55 -3.49 -17.10
CA LEU A 181 4.13 -3.35 -18.45
C LEU A 181 3.95 -1.94 -19.05
N LYS A 182 2.94 -1.20 -18.63
CA LYS A 182 2.73 0.20 -19.07
C LYS A 182 3.53 1.19 -18.23
N ALA A 183 3.59 0.97 -16.92
CA ALA A 183 4.22 1.91 -15.99
C ALA A 183 5.75 1.97 -16.12
N VAL A 184 6.43 0.87 -16.53
CA VAL A 184 7.91 0.80 -16.62
C VAL A 184 8.46 0.98 -18.05
N ARG A 185 7.61 1.38 -18.99
CA ARG A 185 8.03 1.71 -20.36
C ARG A 185 8.69 3.08 -20.40
#